data_1f6acb6208042aa4f1a819257e573428
#
_entry.id   1f6acb6208042aa4f1a819257e573428
#
_cell.length_a   1.000
_cell.length_b   1.000
_cell.length_c   1.000
_cell.angle_alpha   90.00
_cell.angle_beta   90.00
_cell.angle_gamma   90.00
#
_symmetry.space_group_name_H-M   'P 1'
#
loop_
_entity.id
_entity.type
_entity.pdbx_description
1 polymer ?
#
loop_
_entity_poly.entity_id
_entity_poly.type
_entity_poly.pdbx_seq_one_letter_code
_entity_poly.pdbx_strand_id
1 'polypeptide(L)'
;MIKGILKIWFFYLIVCLAILPLYHKRADEENRECERVLNMAGQERILNIENNVDALVWRLRLIESAKENIMLSIFDFRDDNSGQDMMAALLNAADRGVKVQILVDGINGTLYLKGSRNFRELTSHENVEVKLYNPITLIKPWKNNYRMHDKYLIADDFAYILGGRNTDDLFLGNYIDSYNEDRDILVYETVPGEGNSYIQIQDYFKKVWNLSCCRMYRKHEGINGRLREHYQEVREKHSEDFCEIDWFEETIETESIELCTNPIDPDNKQPQVWNRMVTIIDGENYQIIEQSVGKRIFYGILRILIIPFRHLL
;
A
#
# COMPACT_ATOMS: atom_id res chain seq x y z
N MET A 1 -9.58 36.33 23.10
CA MET A 1 -8.76 35.27 23.71
C MET A 1 -8.62 34.06 22.77
N ILE A 2 -9.68 33.40 22.33
CA ILE A 2 -9.63 32.22 21.44
C ILE A 2 -8.88 32.48 20.13
N LYS A 3 -9.14 33.63 19.45
CA LYS A 3 -8.44 34.01 18.21
C LYS A 3 -6.92 34.18 18.40
N GLY A 4 -6.47 34.60 19.58
CA GLY A 4 -5.04 34.72 19.89
C GLY A 4 -4.39 33.35 20.10
N ILE A 5 -5.05 32.45 20.80
CA ILE A 5 -4.59 31.06 21.01
C ILE A 5 -4.49 30.31 19.68
N LEU A 6 -5.48 30.48 18.80
CA LEU A 6 -5.45 29.89 17.45
C LEU A 6 -4.30 30.41 16.60
N LYS A 7 -3.96 31.72 16.67
CA LYS A 7 -2.81 32.28 15.95
C LYS A 7 -1.48 31.73 16.47
N ILE A 8 -1.31 31.63 17.81
CA ILE A 8 -0.11 31.05 18.43
C ILE A 8 0.02 29.57 18.04
N TRP A 9 -1.06 28.83 18.09
CA TRP A 9 -1.06 27.43 17.70
C TRP A 9 -0.74 27.24 16.22
N PHE A 10 -1.30 28.07 15.35
CA PHE A 10 -1.03 28.04 13.90
C PHE A 10 0.43 28.40 13.59
N PHE A 11 0.98 29.43 14.28
CA PHE A 11 2.41 29.76 14.17
C PHE A 11 3.30 28.62 14.65
N TYR A 12 2.96 28.00 15.77
CA TYR A 12 3.66 26.81 16.28
C TYR A 12 3.62 25.66 15.26
N LEU A 13 2.48 25.41 14.63
CA LEU A 13 2.33 24.40 13.58
C LEU A 13 3.26 24.69 12.38
N ILE A 14 3.29 25.95 11.91
CA ILE A 14 4.17 26.38 10.80
C ILE A 14 5.64 26.19 11.18
N VAL A 15 6.03 26.61 12.38
CA VAL A 15 7.41 26.44 12.86
C VAL A 15 7.79 24.97 12.92
N CYS A 16 6.93 24.11 13.48
CA CYS A 16 7.18 22.69 13.53
C CYS A 16 7.31 22.07 12.14
N LEU A 17 6.49 22.49 11.17
CA LEU A 17 6.54 21.99 9.79
C LEU A 17 7.76 22.54 9.00
N ALA A 18 8.22 23.75 9.30
CA ALA A 18 9.34 24.38 8.61
C ALA A 18 10.71 23.94 9.16
N ILE A 19 10.83 23.73 10.48
CA ILE A 19 12.10 23.37 11.13
C ILE A 19 12.43 21.88 10.94
N LEU A 20 11.45 21.02 10.83
CA LEU A 20 11.64 19.57 10.68
C LEU A 20 12.52 19.13 9.51
N PRO A 21 12.42 19.75 8.30
CA PRO A 21 13.31 19.41 7.19
C PRO A 21 14.78 19.75 7.46
N LEU A 22 15.06 20.68 8.39
CA LEU A 22 16.42 21.10 8.74
C LEU A 22 17.08 20.12 9.73
N TYR A 23 16.27 19.42 10.53
CA TYR A 23 16.74 18.44 11.52
C TYR A 23 16.68 16.99 11.04
N HIS A 24 16.13 16.74 9.87
CA HIS A 24 16.11 15.39 9.31
C HIS A 24 17.55 15.05 8.88
N LYS A 25 18.28 14.36 9.73
CA LYS A 25 19.41 13.56 9.26
C LYS A 25 18.85 12.66 8.16
N ARG A 26 19.38 12.78 6.93
CA ARG A 26 19.22 11.74 5.92
C ARG A 26 19.52 10.43 6.64
N ALA A 27 18.57 9.52 6.66
CA ALA A 27 18.89 8.13 6.93
C ALA A 27 19.98 7.80 5.92
N ASP A 28 21.19 7.54 6.42
CA ASP A 28 22.33 7.29 5.55
C ASP A 28 21.94 6.14 4.63
N GLU A 29 22.09 6.35 3.33
CA GLU A 29 21.83 5.30 2.33
C GLU A 29 22.69 4.05 2.59
N GLU A 30 23.78 4.20 3.34
CA GLU A 30 24.72 3.15 3.74
C GLU A 30 24.16 2.15 4.76
N ASN A 31 23.09 2.45 5.47
CA ASN A 31 22.49 1.55 6.48
C ASN A 31 21.26 0.78 5.96
N ARG A 32 21.14 0.60 4.65
CA ARG A 32 20.11 -0.25 4.08
C ARG A 32 20.57 -1.71 4.24
N GLU A 33 20.12 -2.38 5.27
CA GLU A 33 20.25 -3.82 5.39
C GLU A 33 19.39 -4.48 4.31
N CYS A 34 20.02 -4.82 3.20
CA CYS A 34 19.45 -5.72 2.22
C CYS A 34 19.80 -7.15 2.68
N GLU A 35 18.84 -7.89 3.17
CA GLU A 35 18.96 -9.32 3.27
C GLU A 35 18.90 -9.91 1.86
N ARG A 36 20.05 -10.30 1.31
CA ARG A 36 20.09 -11.09 0.08
C ARG A 36 19.64 -12.49 0.40
N VAL A 37 18.52 -12.86 -0.20
CA VAL A 37 18.07 -14.22 -0.18
C VAL A 37 18.36 -14.81 -1.55
N LEU A 38 19.26 -15.80 -1.57
CA LEU A 38 19.51 -16.58 -2.75
C LEU A 38 18.40 -17.62 -2.88
N ASN A 39 17.50 -17.40 -3.82
CA ASN A 39 16.52 -18.41 -4.19
C ASN A 39 17.24 -19.64 -4.76
N MET A 40 16.68 -20.80 -4.48
CA MET A 40 16.96 -21.93 -5.34
C MET A 40 16.30 -21.67 -6.69
N ALA A 41 17.06 -21.81 -7.76
CA ALA A 41 16.58 -21.56 -9.12
C ALA A 41 15.25 -22.27 -9.38
N GLY A 42 14.26 -21.54 -9.91
CA GLY A 42 12.95 -22.07 -10.29
C GLY A 42 11.94 -22.17 -9.14
N GLN A 43 12.26 -21.73 -7.93
CA GLN A 43 11.34 -21.78 -6.80
C GLN A 43 10.38 -20.59 -6.79
N GLU A 44 10.89 -19.39 -6.99
CA GLU A 44 10.09 -18.18 -7.19
C GLU A 44 10.14 -17.76 -8.65
N ARG A 45 9.01 -17.43 -9.19
CA ARG A 45 8.81 -16.96 -10.55
C ARG A 45 8.20 -15.57 -10.54
N ILE A 46 8.39 -14.80 -11.59
CA ILE A 46 7.94 -13.41 -11.64
C ILE A 46 7.14 -13.09 -12.90
N LEU A 47 6.29 -12.06 -12.77
CA LEU A 47 5.65 -11.37 -13.87
C LEU A 47 5.84 -9.87 -13.72
N ASN A 48 6.41 -9.21 -14.73
CA ASN A 48 6.48 -7.76 -14.78
C ASN A 48 5.14 -7.17 -15.23
N ILE A 49 4.63 -6.20 -14.48
CA ILE A 49 3.38 -5.51 -14.75
C ILE A 49 3.69 -4.06 -15.11
N GLU A 50 3.64 -3.76 -16.41
CA GLU A 50 4.10 -2.46 -16.94
C GLU A 50 2.97 -1.43 -17.04
N ASN A 51 1.77 -1.82 -17.43
CA ASN A 51 0.67 -0.89 -17.64
C ASN A 51 -0.37 -0.91 -16.51
N ASN A 52 -1.17 0.15 -16.42
CA ASN A 52 -2.12 0.35 -15.34
C ASN A 52 -3.35 -0.57 -15.43
N VAL A 53 -3.73 -1.00 -16.62
CA VAL A 53 -4.87 -1.93 -16.82
C VAL A 53 -4.51 -3.29 -16.27
N ASP A 54 -3.37 -3.84 -16.69
CA ASP A 54 -2.87 -5.12 -16.19
C ASP A 54 -2.60 -5.06 -14.69
N ALA A 55 -2.14 -3.91 -14.19
CA ALA A 55 -1.90 -3.72 -12.77
C ALA A 55 -3.17 -3.86 -11.91
N LEU A 56 -4.32 -3.38 -12.41
CA LEU A 56 -5.62 -3.61 -11.77
C LEU A 56 -6.03 -5.08 -11.91
N VAL A 57 -6.00 -5.61 -13.13
CA VAL A 57 -6.43 -6.98 -13.44
C VAL A 57 -5.66 -8.00 -12.59
N TRP A 58 -4.33 -7.91 -12.53
CA TRP A 58 -3.54 -8.84 -11.73
C TRP A 58 -3.80 -8.75 -10.22
N ARG A 59 -4.12 -7.57 -9.70
CA ARG A 59 -4.57 -7.44 -8.30
C ARG A 59 -5.91 -8.11 -8.07
N LEU A 60 -6.86 -7.92 -8.98
CA LEU A 60 -8.19 -8.56 -8.88
C LEU A 60 -8.07 -10.08 -8.98
N ARG A 61 -7.26 -10.59 -9.92
CA ARG A 61 -6.96 -12.03 -10.06
C ARG A 61 -6.32 -12.62 -8.80
N LEU A 62 -5.35 -11.90 -8.22
CA LEU A 62 -4.68 -12.35 -7.00
C LEU A 62 -5.65 -12.40 -5.80
N ILE A 63 -6.50 -11.39 -5.64
CA ILE A 63 -7.54 -11.35 -4.59
C ILE A 63 -8.56 -12.47 -4.80
N GLU A 64 -8.96 -12.73 -6.02
CA GLU A 64 -9.91 -13.81 -6.34
C GLU A 64 -9.34 -15.19 -6.03
N SER A 65 -8.05 -15.39 -6.27
CA SER A 65 -7.37 -16.67 -6.04
C SER A 65 -7.12 -16.99 -4.56
N ALA A 66 -7.18 -15.97 -3.69
CA ALA A 66 -6.94 -16.13 -2.26
C ALA A 66 -8.03 -16.99 -1.59
N LYS A 67 -7.61 -17.92 -0.70
CA LYS A 67 -8.46 -18.87 0.02
C LYS A 67 -8.44 -18.68 1.54
N GLU A 68 -7.34 -18.19 2.10
CA GLU A 68 -7.12 -18.09 3.54
C GLU A 68 -6.92 -16.67 4.03
N ASN A 69 -5.98 -15.94 3.44
CA ASN A 69 -5.63 -14.61 3.90
C ASN A 69 -5.14 -13.67 2.79
N ILE A 70 -5.43 -12.39 2.98
CA ILE A 70 -4.92 -11.29 2.17
C ILE A 70 -4.29 -10.25 3.08
N MET A 71 -3.07 -9.81 2.76
CA MET A 71 -2.40 -8.69 3.42
C MET A 71 -2.12 -7.60 2.39
N LEU A 72 -2.72 -6.43 2.57
CA LEU A 72 -2.52 -5.26 1.72
C LEU A 72 -1.84 -4.16 2.52
N SER A 73 -0.68 -3.71 2.07
CA SER A 73 -0.06 -2.47 2.55
C SER A 73 -0.07 -1.45 1.44
N ILE A 74 -0.58 -0.25 1.71
CA ILE A 74 -0.81 0.76 0.68
C ILE A 74 -0.66 2.18 1.23
N PHE A 75 0.08 3.04 0.50
CA PHE A 75 0.27 4.42 0.88
C PHE A 75 -0.99 5.27 0.63
N ASP A 76 -1.54 5.23 -0.58
CA ASP A 76 -2.76 5.96 -0.96
C ASP A 76 -3.82 4.98 -1.46
N PHE A 77 -4.97 5.00 -0.81
CA PHE A 77 -6.15 4.22 -1.16
C PHE A 77 -7.33 5.18 -1.25
N ARG A 78 -7.94 5.28 -2.42
CA ARG A 78 -9.04 6.22 -2.66
C ARG A 78 -10.35 5.50 -2.91
N ASP A 79 -11.46 6.25 -2.75
CA ASP A 79 -12.80 5.80 -3.10
C ASP A 79 -13.17 6.37 -4.48
N ASP A 80 -12.33 6.09 -5.49
CA ASP A 80 -12.54 6.34 -6.90
C ASP A 80 -12.82 5.02 -7.64
N ASN A 81 -12.84 4.99 -8.98
CA ASN A 81 -13.28 3.81 -9.71
C ASN A 81 -12.42 2.58 -9.40
N SER A 82 -11.11 2.69 -9.58
CA SER A 82 -10.19 1.57 -9.30
C SER A 82 -10.15 1.18 -7.82
N GLY A 83 -10.27 2.16 -6.93
CA GLY A 83 -10.37 1.91 -5.50
C GLY A 83 -11.66 1.19 -5.12
N GLN A 84 -12.78 1.49 -5.78
CA GLN A 84 -14.05 0.77 -5.58
C GLN A 84 -13.97 -0.66 -6.11
N ASP A 85 -13.33 -0.89 -7.26
CA ASP A 85 -13.08 -2.24 -7.80
C ASP A 85 -12.27 -3.07 -6.79
N MET A 86 -11.20 -2.49 -6.24
CA MET A 86 -10.38 -3.14 -5.22
C MET A 86 -11.15 -3.41 -3.92
N MET A 87 -11.94 -2.43 -3.43
CA MET A 87 -12.76 -2.62 -2.23
C MET A 87 -13.80 -3.71 -2.43
N ALA A 88 -14.42 -3.76 -3.60
CA ALA A 88 -15.43 -4.77 -3.95
C ALA A 88 -14.83 -6.18 -3.99
N ALA A 89 -13.65 -6.33 -4.61
CA ALA A 89 -12.93 -7.60 -4.64
C ALA A 89 -12.50 -8.08 -3.24
N LEU A 90 -11.96 -7.17 -2.41
CA LEU A 90 -11.57 -7.47 -1.03
C LEU A 90 -12.77 -7.86 -0.16
N LEU A 91 -13.92 -7.19 -0.32
CA LEU A 91 -15.16 -7.55 0.38
C LEU A 91 -15.66 -8.92 -0.06
N ASN A 92 -15.63 -9.21 -1.36
CA ASN A 92 -16.00 -10.53 -1.87
C ASN A 92 -15.06 -11.63 -1.34
N ALA A 93 -13.75 -11.40 -1.26
CA ALA A 93 -12.83 -12.33 -0.63
C ALA A 93 -13.21 -12.58 0.85
N ALA A 94 -13.53 -11.52 1.59
CA ALA A 94 -13.99 -11.65 2.97
C ALA A 94 -15.31 -12.42 3.09
N ASP A 95 -16.26 -12.23 2.16
CA ASP A 95 -17.51 -13.01 2.08
C ASP A 95 -17.26 -14.50 1.82
N ARG A 96 -16.17 -14.85 1.11
CA ARG A 96 -15.72 -16.24 0.93
C ARG A 96 -15.04 -16.84 2.17
N GLY A 97 -14.84 -16.05 3.23
CA GLY A 97 -14.19 -16.47 4.48
C GLY A 97 -12.71 -16.12 4.58
N VAL A 98 -12.15 -15.46 3.56
CA VAL A 98 -10.74 -15.01 3.55
C VAL A 98 -10.52 -13.92 4.59
N LYS A 99 -9.46 -14.02 5.37
CA LYS A 99 -9.05 -12.97 6.32
C LYS A 99 -8.33 -11.85 5.59
N VAL A 100 -8.84 -10.63 5.67
CA VAL A 100 -8.32 -9.47 4.96
C VAL A 100 -7.72 -8.47 5.95
N GLN A 101 -6.43 -8.23 5.85
CA GLN A 101 -5.70 -7.23 6.65
C GLN A 101 -5.22 -6.10 5.74
N ILE A 102 -5.63 -4.86 6.04
CA ILE A 102 -5.30 -3.68 5.25
C ILE A 102 -4.55 -2.68 6.12
N LEU A 103 -3.33 -2.34 5.73
CA LEU A 103 -2.53 -1.30 6.34
C LEU A 103 -2.45 -0.10 5.40
N VAL A 104 -3.00 1.04 5.80
CA VAL A 104 -3.01 2.28 5.01
C VAL A 104 -2.21 3.35 5.72
N ASP A 105 -1.48 4.19 4.96
CA ASP A 105 -0.86 5.36 5.56
C ASP A 105 -1.88 6.27 6.24
N GLY A 106 -1.58 6.72 7.44
CA GLY A 106 -2.56 7.37 8.30
C GLY A 106 -2.98 8.77 7.83
N ILE A 107 -2.18 9.47 7.02
CA ILE A 107 -2.62 10.73 6.40
C ILE A 107 -3.66 10.42 5.33
N ASN A 108 -3.34 9.54 4.40
CA ASN A 108 -4.21 9.21 3.27
C ASN A 108 -5.48 8.50 3.75
N GLY A 109 -5.37 7.55 4.66
CA GLY A 109 -6.54 6.91 5.27
C GLY A 109 -7.47 7.88 5.99
N THR A 110 -6.91 8.92 6.63
CA THR A 110 -7.73 9.94 7.31
C THR A 110 -8.38 10.91 6.32
N LEU A 111 -7.69 11.31 5.25
CA LEU A 111 -8.16 12.31 4.31
C LEU A 111 -9.15 11.73 3.28
N TYR A 112 -8.87 10.54 2.77
CA TYR A 112 -9.61 9.98 1.62
C TYR A 112 -10.62 8.89 2.02
N LEU A 113 -10.31 8.06 3.02
CA LEU A 113 -11.15 6.92 3.37
C LEU A 113 -12.14 7.17 4.50
N LYS A 114 -11.81 8.04 5.46
CA LYS A 114 -12.64 8.24 6.66
C LYS A 114 -14.09 8.64 6.37
N GLY A 115 -14.34 9.36 5.27
CA GLY A 115 -15.68 9.78 4.82
C GLY A 115 -16.37 8.80 3.88
N SER A 116 -15.64 7.85 3.32
CA SER A 116 -16.12 6.92 2.30
C SER A 116 -17.16 5.96 2.84
N ARG A 117 -18.29 5.83 2.12
CA ARG A 117 -19.33 4.84 2.43
C ARG A 117 -18.85 3.42 2.06
N ASN A 118 -18.19 3.28 0.91
CA ASN A 118 -17.65 2.01 0.43
C ASN A 118 -16.60 1.45 1.38
N PHE A 119 -15.69 2.29 1.84
CA PHE A 119 -14.68 1.87 2.81
C PHE A 119 -15.29 1.48 4.17
N ARG A 120 -16.36 2.16 4.60
CA ARG A 120 -17.09 1.77 5.80
C ARG A 120 -17.83 0.44 5.63
N GLU A 121 -18.37 0.17 4.43
CA GLU A 121 -18.96 -1.13 4.11
C GLU A 121 -17.90 -2.24 4.19
N LEU A 122 -16.76 -2.08 3.51
CA LEU A 122 -15.63 -3.02 3.57
C LEU A 122 -15.22 -3.31 5.02
N THR A 123 -15.02 -2.25 5.81
CA THR A 123 -14.56 -2.37 7.21
C THR A 123 -15.63 -2.86 8.18
N SER A 124 -16.90 -2.98 7.76
CA SER A 124 -17.97 -3.56 8.58
C SER A 124 -17.92 -5.09 8.61
N HIS A 125 -17.26 -5.73 7.63
CA HIS A 125 -17.16 -7.18 7.56
C HIS A 125 -16.26 -7.75 8.67
N GLU A 126 -16.67 -8.88 9.27
CA GLU A 126 -15.95 -9.49 10.40
C GLU A 126 -14.53 -9.96 10.05
N ASN A 127 -14.35 -10.46 8.82
CA ASN A 127 -13.06 -10.93 8.31
C ASN A 127 -12.15 -9.81 7.80
N VAL A 128 -12.55 -8.53 7.92
CA VAL A 128 -11.75 -7.39 7.48
C VAL A 128 -11.19 -6.63 8.68
N GLU A 129 -9.89 -6.48 8.74
CA GLU A 129 -9.18 -5.66 9.70
C GLU A 129 -8.40 -4.56 9.00
N VAL A 130 -8.54 -3.33 9.44
CA VAL A 130 -7.81 -2.19 8.90
C VAL A 130 -7.03 -1.49 9.98
N LYS A 131 -5.76 -1.20 9.73
CA LYS A 131 -4.95 -0.30 10.55
C LYS A 131 -4.50 0.91 9.75
N LEU A 132 -4.41 2.04 10.43
CA LEU A 132 -3.79 3.26 9.91
C LEU A 132 -2.39 3.41 10.49
N TYR A 133 -1.39 3.50 9.61
CA TYR A 133 -0.02 3.76 10.01
C TYR A 133 0.15 5.22 10.41
N ASN A 134 0.52 5.49 11.64
CA ASN A 134 0.79 6.81 12.19
C ASN A 134 -0.26 7.87 11.79
N PRO A 135 -1.52 7.76 12.27
CA PRO A 135 -2.59 8.71 11.99
C PRO A 135 -2.21 10.15 12.38
N ILE A 136 -2.83 11.12 11.69
CA ILE A 136 -2.57 12.54 11.93
C ILE A 136 -2.76 12.92 13.40
N THR A 137 -1.76 13.59 13.96
CA THR A 137 -1.84 14.20 15.29
C THR A 137 -1.60 15.69 15.21
N LEU A 138 -2.53 16.46 15.80
CA LEU A 138 -2.43 17.93 15.90
C LEU A 138 -1.63 18.36 17.13
N ILE A 139 -1.52 17.49 18.14
CA ILE A 139 -0.81 17.78 19.41
C ILE A 139 0.70 17.66 19.22
N LYS A 140 1.13 16.69 18.40
CA LYS A 140 2.55 16.41 18.13
C LYS A 140 2.80 16.42 16.61
N PRO A 141 2.69 17.60 15.95
CA PRO A 141 2.68 17.68 14.49
C PRO A 141 3.96 17.16 13.84
N TRP A 142 5.12 17.21 14.52
CA TRP A 142 6.36 16.63 14.02
C TRP A 142 6.29 15.12 13.81
N LYS A 143 5.40 14.41 14.50
CA LYS A 143 5.19 12.98 14.30
C LYS A 143 4.52 12.65 12.95
N ASN A 144 3.87 13.62 12.33
CA ASN A 144 3.21 13.42 11.03
C ASN A 144 4.20 13.24 9.87
N ASN A 145 5.51 13.43 10.08
CA ASN A 145 6.51 13.21 9.04
C ASN A 145 6.93 11.74 8.88
N TYR A 146 6.62 10.90 9.85
CA TYR A 146 6.91 9.47 9.76
C TYR A 146 5.80 8.81 8.96
N ARG A 147 6.10 8.47 7.69
CA ARG A 147 5.12 7.91 6.75
C ARG A 147 5.51 6.51 6.33
N MET A 148 4.51 5.74 5.97
CA MET A 148 4.63 4.48 5.28
C MET A 148 4.46 4.75 3.79
N HIS A 149 5.36 4.21 2.96
CA HIS A 149 5.26 4.37 1.51
C HIS A 149 5.22 3.03 0.76
N ASP A 150 4.92 1.97 1.48
CA ASP A 150 4.79 0.63 0.96
C ASP A 150 3.55 0.48 0.08
N LYS A 151 3.65 -0.38 -0.93
CA LYS A 151 2.56 -0.76 -1.81
C LYS A 151 2.76 -2.21 -2.23
N TYR A 152 2.12 -3.12 -1.53
CA TYR A 152 2.14 -4.54 -1.88
C TYR A 152 0.86 -5.24 -1.42
N LEU A 153 0.54 -6.32 -2.11
CA LEU A 153 -0.60 -7.19 -1.87
C LEU A 153 -0.09 -8.63 -1.81
N ILE A 154 -0.35 -9.32 -0.71
CA ILE A 154 0.03 -10.71 -0.49
C ILE A 154 -1.24 -11.54 -0.42
N ALA A 155 -1.28 -12.69 -1.11
CA ALA A 155 -2.36 -13.66 -1.05
C ALA A 155 -1.85 -15.03 -0.59
N ASP A 156 -2.42 -15.52 0.48
CA ASP A 156 -2.09 -16.81 1.11
C ASP A 156 -0.59 -17.00 1.30
N ASP A 157 -0.05 -18.12 0.81
CA ASP A 157 1.35 -18.48 0.85
C ASP A 157 1.93 -18.74 -0.55
N PHE A 158 1.26 -18.25 -1.61
CA PHE A 158 1.65 -18.61 -2.97
C PHE A 158 2.04 -17.43 -3.87
N ALA A 159 1.54 -16.21 -3.64
CA ALA A 159 1.91 -15.08 -4.50
C ALA A 159 1.76 -13.73 -3.81
N TYR A 160 2.52 -12.75 -4.31
CA TYR A 160 2.36 -11.36 -3.93
C TYR A 160 2.68 -10.42 -5.09
N ILE A 161 2.11 -9.22 -5.04
CA ILE A 161 2.45 -8.11 -5.93
C ILE A 161 3.13 -7.03 -5.10
N LEU A 162 4.29 -6.57 -5.54
CA LEU A 162 5.01 -5.43 -4.98
C LEU A 162 5.21 -4.40 -6.07
N GLY A 163 4.94 -3.11 -5.79
CA GLY A 163 5.05 -2.11 -6.84
C GLY A 163 5.09 -0.67 -6.38
N GLY A 164 5.15 0.23 -7.35
CA GLY A 164 5.08 1.67 -7.12
C GLY A 164 3.67 2.23 -7.13
N ARG A 165 2.66 1.47 -7.59
CA ARG A 165 1.31 1.93 -7.82
C ARG A 165 0.48 2.02 -6.54
N ASN A 166 -0.15 3.17 -6.33
CA ASN A 166 -1.19 3.35 -5.34
C ASN A 166 -2.51 2.72 -5.82
N THR A 167 -3.50 2.65 -4.94
CA THR A 167 -4.85 2.20 -5.27
C THR A 167 -5.73 3.42 -5.53
N ASP A 168 -5.60 3.97 -6.72
CA ASP A 168 -6.37 5.10 -7.23
C ASP A 168 -6.34 5.13 -8.77
N ASP A 169 -7.24 5.91 -9.39
CA ASP A 169 -7.40 6.01 -10.84
C ASP A 169 -6.17 6.56 -11.57
N LEU A 170 -5.24 7.22 -10.86
CA LEU A 170 -3.98 7.67 -11.45
C LEU A 170 -3.02 6.54 -11.78
N PHE A 171 -3.15 5.40 -11.09
CA PHE A 171 -2.21 4.29 -11.17
C PHE A 171 -2.83 2.96 -11.60
N LEU A 172 -4.14 2.79 -11.49
CA LEU A 172 -4.80 1.52 -11.79
C LEU A 172 -5.95 1.70 -12.79
N GLY A 173 -6.01 0.78 -13.76
CA GLY A 173 -7.04 0.79 -14.80
C GLY A 173 -6.84 1.90 -15.84
N ASN A 174 -7.92 2.24 -16.53
CA ASN A 174 -7.97 3.27 -17.57
C ASN A 174 -9.18 4.20 -17.40
N TYR A 175 -9.45 4.61 -16.17
CA TYR A 175 -10.65 5.39 -15.82
C TYR A 175 -10.54 6.87 -16.14
N ILE A 176 -9.32 7.38 -16.31
CA ILE A 176 -9.04 8.80 -16.56
C ILE A 176 -7.96 8.95 -17.64
N ASP A 177 -8.02 10.07 -18.38
CA ASP A 177 -7.08 10.34 -19.48
C ASP A 177 -5.66 10.71 -19.02
N SER A 178 -5.53 11.28 -17.81
CA SER A 178 -4.23 11.66 -17.23
C SER A 178 -3.86 10.70 -16.11
N TYR A 179 -2.88 9.86 -16.36
CA TYR A 179 -2.42 8.83 -15.43
C TYR A 179 -0.92 8.90 -15.20
N ASN A 180 -0.46 8.25 -14.15
CA ASN A 180 0.95 8.03 -13.88
C ASN A 180 1.32 6.61 -14.31
N GLU A 181 2.48 6.47 -14.92
CA GLU A 181 3.07 5.17 -15.20
C GLU A 181 4.00 4.78 -14.02
N ASP A 182 3.96 3.52 -13.67
CA ASP A 182 4.85 2.92 -12.68
C ASP A 182 5.00 1.44 -13.03
N ARG A 183 5.80 0.72 -12.27
CA ARG A 183 6.03 -0.71 -12.49
C ARG A 183 5.70 -1.48 -11.23
N ASP A 184 5.07 -2.65 -11.41
CA ASP A 184 4.88 -3.63 -10.36
C ASP A 184 5.48 -4.97 -10.81
N ILE A 185 5.74 -5.81 -9.83
CA ILE A 185 6.11 -7.19 -10.05
C ILE A 185 5.17 -8.09 -9.25
N LEU A 186 4.70 -9.14 -9.91
CA LEU A 186 4.08 -10.26 -9.23
C LEU A 186 5.14 -11.33 -9.03
N VAL A 187 5.21 -11.87 -7.83
CA VAL A 187 6.04 -13.03 -7.49
C VAL A 187 5.13 -14.19 -7.18
N TYR A 188 5.35 -15.30 -7.86
CA TYR A 188 4.66 -16.56 -7.68
C TYR A 188 5.60 -17.60 -7.07
N GLU A 189 5.17 -18.21 -5.98
CA GLU A 189 5.87 -19.27 -5.26
C GLU A 189 5.39 -20.63 -5.78
N THR A 190 6.30 -21.39 -6.40
CA THR A 190 5.95 -22.70 -6.96
C THR A 190 5.74 -23.77 -5.91
N VAL A 191 6.35 -23.58 -4.72
CA VAL A 191 6.21 -24.47 -3.57
C VAL A 191 5.69 -23.63 -2.40
N PRO A 192 4.38 -23.58 -2.19
CA PRO A 192 3.77 -22.73 -1.17
C PRO A 192 4.43 -22.81 0.19
N GLY A 193 4.73 -21.66 0.79
CA GLY A 193 5.33 -21.54 2.10
C GLY A 193 6.85 -21.77 2.18
N GLU A 194 7.54 -22.03 1.06
CA GLU A 194 8.99 -22.23 1.02
C GLU A 194 9.77 -21.08 0.39
N GLY A 195 9.12 -20.15 -0.28
CA GLY A 195 9.76 -19.02 -0.94
C GLY A 195 10.37 -18.02 0.06
N ASN A 196 11.62 -17.68 -0.18
CA ASN A 196 12.38 -16.83 0.73
C ASN A 196 11.91 -15.37 0.72
N SER A 197 11.66 -14.79 -0.46
CA SER A 197 11.21 -13.40 -0.56
C SER A 197 9.76 -13.26 -0.06
N TYR A 198 8.95 -14.28 -0.25
CA TYR A 198 7.61 -14.37 0.29
C TYR A 198 7.61 -14.32 1.83
N ILE A 199 8.43 -15.15 2.49
CA ILE A 199 8.55 -15.15 3.95
C ILE A 199 9.02 -13.78 4.44
N GLN A 200 9.99 -13.18 3.77
CA GLN A 200 10.51 -11.86 4.13
C GLN A 200 9.43 -10.77 4.06
N ILE A 201 8.64 -10.68 2.97
CA ILE A 201 7.62 -9.65 2.83
C ILE A 201 6.47 -9.87 3.82
N GLN A 202 6.12 -11.12 4.10
CA GLN A 202 5.10 -11.46 5.10
C GLN A 202 5.55 -11.08 6.51
N ASP A 203 6.79 -11.39 6.89
CA ASP A 203 7.34 -11.02 8.19
C ASP A 203 7.52 -9.51 8.31
N TYR A 204 7.91 -8.83 7.24
CA TYR A 204 7.97 -7.39 7.18
C TYR A 204 6.59 -6.77 7.41
N PHE A 205 5.54 -7.25 6.72
CA PHE A 205 4.17 -6.81 6.97
C PHE A 205 3.80 -6.98 8.45
N LYS A 206 4.04 -8.16 9.04
CA LYS A 206 3.73 -8.43 10.46
C LYS A 206 4.48 -7.50 11.41
N LYS A 207 5.76 -7.21 11.14
CA LYS A 207 6.56 -6.26 11.93
C LYS A 207 5.94 -4.86 11.87
N VAL A 208 5.62 -4.34 10.66
CA VAL A 208 5.02 -3.01 10.49
C VAL A 208 3.62 -2.95 11.11
N TRP A 209 2.80 -3.96 10.85
CA TRP A 209 1.43 -4.08 11.42
C TRP A 209 1.40 -3.97 12.94
N ASN A 210 2.41 -4.52 13.61
CA ASN A 210 2.49 -4.56 15.08
C ASN A 210 3.17 -3.33 15.70
N LEU A 211 3.64 -2.36 14.90
CA LEU A 211 4.20 -1.13 15.43
C LEU A 211 3.18 -0.37 16.28
N SER A 212 3.65 0.22 17.36
CA SER A 212 2.81 0.97 18.29
C SER A 212 2.16 2.23 17.70
N CYS A 213 2.64 2.69 16.53
CA CYS A 213 2.04 3.80 15.78
C CYS A 213 0.86 3.34 14.91
N CYS A 214 0.73 2.06 14.61
CA CYS A 214 -0.39 1.51 13.87
C CYS A 214 -1.63 1.47 14.75
N ARG A 215 -2.72 2.08 14.28
CA ARG A 215 -3.97 2.19 15.01
C ARG A 215 -5.09 1.49 14.27
N MET A 216 -5.84 0.63 14.97
CA MET A 216 -7.04 0.02 14.40
C MET A 216 -7.99 1.11 13.90
N TYR A 217 -8.43 0.94 12.65
CA TYR A 217 -9.54 1.73 12.13
C TYR A 217 -10.83 1.22 12.77
N ARG A 218 -11.69 2.16 13.19
CA ARG A 218 -12.94 1.80 13.86
C ARG A 218 -13.86 1.04 12.93
N LYS A 219 -14.27 -0.17 13.30
CA LYS A 219 -15.33 -0.91 12.60
C LYS A 219 -16.64 -0.14 12.63
N HIS A 220 -17.38 -0.19 11.55
CA HIS A 220 -18.74 0.32 11.43
C HIS A 220 -19.70 -0.85 11.36
N GLU A 221 -20.84 -0.77 12.04
CA GLU A 221 -21.83 -1.82 12.06
C GLU A 221 -22.91 -1.57 10.99
N GLY A 222 -23.37 -2.67 10.34
CA GLY A 222 -24.62 -2.69 9.57
C GLY A 222 -24.67 -1.74 8.36
N ILE A 223 -23.58 -1.53 7.67
CA ILE A 223 -23.58 -0.69 6.47
C ILE A 223 -23.91 -1.56 5.26
N ASN A 224 -25.13 -1.43 4.75
CA ASN A 224 -25.49 -1.93 3.45
C ASN A 224 -25.06 -0.90 2.39
N GLY A 225 -24.05 -1.24 1.61
CA GLY A 225 -23.58 -0.46 0.49
C GLY A 225 -23.80 -1.20 -0.83
N ARG A 226 -23.07 -0.77 -1.86
CA ARG A 226 -23.20 -1.31 -3.21
C ARG A 226 -21.96 -2.10 -3.66
N LEU A 227 -20.99 -2.35 -2.79
CA LEU A 227 -19.75 -3.02 -3.19
C LEU A 227 -19.99 -4.45 -3.71
N ARG A 228 -20.98 -5.16 -3.16
CA ARG A 228 -21.31 -6.51 -3.64
C ARG A 228 -21.95 -6.50 -5.03
N GLU A 229 -22.80 -5.51 -5.30
CA GLU A 229 -23.37 -5.29 -6.65
C GLU A 229 -22.26 -4.87 -7.60
N HIS A 230 -21.42 -3.92 -7.18
CA HIS A 230 -20.28 -3.44 -7.95
C HIS A 230 -19.30 -4.56 -8.29
N TYR A 231 -19.09 -5.53 -7.39
CA TYR A 231 -18.23 -6.68 -7.68
C TYR A 231 -18.76 -7.53 -8.85
N GLN A 232 -20.08 -7.66 -8.99
CA GLN A 232 -20.66 -8.37 -10.14
C GLN A 232 -20.39 -7.60 -11.44
N GLU A 233 -20.49 -6.27 -11.42
CA GLU A 233 -20.15 -5.41 -12.57
C GLU A 233 -18.67 -5.55 -12.94
N VAL A 234 -17.78 -5.59 -11.95
CA VAL A 234 -16.33 -5.83 -12.15
C VAL A 234 -16.09 -7.21 -12.79
N ARG A 235 -16.76 -8.25 -12.30
CA ARG A 235 -16.65 -9.60 -12.85
C ARG A 235 -17.14 -9.70 -14.29
N GLU A 236 -18.23 -9.02 -14.63
CA GLU A 236 -18.75 -8.95 -16.00
C GLU A 236 -17.79 -8.22 -16.93
N LYS A 237 -17.28 -7.06 -16.49
CA LYS A 237 -16.32 -6.24 -17.24
C LYS A 237 -15.01 -6.99 -17.54
N HIS A 238 -14.54 -7.79 -16.60
CA HIS A 238 -13.28 -8.53 -16.65
C HIS A 238 -13.49 -10.04 -16.76
N SER A 239 -14.60 -10.48 -17.41
CA SER A 239 -15.00 -11.89 -17.44
C SER A 239 -13.94 -12.82 -18.04
N GLU A 240 -13.17 -12.34 -19.02
CA GLU A 240 -12.07 -13.08 -19.65
C GLU A 240 -10.85 -13.18 -18.70
N ASP A 241 -10.67 -12.21 -17.80
CA ASP A 241 -9.56 -12.15 -16.86
C ASP A 241 -9.75 -13.03 -15.63
N PHE A 242 -11.02 -13.38 -15.29
CA PHE A 242 -11.36 -14.24 -14.16
C PHE A 242 -11.49 -15.73 -14.50
N CYS A 243 -10.83 -16.18 -15.57
CA CYS A 243 -10.68 -17.61 -15.85
C CYS A 243 -9.65 -18.26 -14.92
N GLU A 244 -9.59 -19.58 -14.94
CA GLU A 244 -8.56 -20.33 -14.22
C GLU A 244 -7.18 -19.90 -14.71
N ILE A 245 -6.30 -19.53 -13.76
CA ILE A 245 -4.97 -18.99 -14.05
C ILE A 245 -3.95 -20.12 -13.91
N ASP A 246 -3.21 -20.37 -14.96
CA ASP A 246 -1.97 -21.14 -14.85
C ASP A 246 -0.83 -20.19 -14.43
N TRP A 247 -0.61 -20.07 -13.14
CA TRP A 247 0.42 -19.18 -12.58
C TRP A 247 1.82 -19.49 -13.08
N PHE A 248 2.09 -20.73 -13.45
CA PHE A 248 3.38 -21.14 -13.95
C PHE A 248 3.61 -20.63 -15.38
N GLU A 249 2.62 -20.75 -16.26
CA GLU A 249 2.70 -20.28 -17.64
C GLU A 249 2.72 -18.75 -17.73
N GLU A 250 2.07 -18.05 -16.80
CA GLU A 250 2.00 -16.58 -16.77
C GLU A 250 3.27 -15.93 -16.23
N THR A 251 4.16 -16.71 -15.60
CA THR A 251 5.34 -16.20 -14.92
C THR A 251 6.63 -16.76 -15.53
N ILE A 252 7.71 -16.03 -15.40
CA ILE A 252 9.03 -16.45 -15.84
C ILE A 252 9.93 -16.80 -14.65
N GLU A 253 10.87 -17.68 -14.89
CA GLU A 253 11.88 -18.06 -13.91
C GLU A 253 12.80 -16.88 -13.56
N THR A 254 13.24 -16.79 -12.32
CA THR A 254 14.21 -15.80 -11.86
C THR A 254 15.42 -16.47 -11.21
N GLU A 255 16.59 -15.91 -11.41
CA GLU A 255 17.85 -16.39 -10.80
C GLU A 255 17.90 -16.01 -9.31
N SER A 256 17.36 -14.85 -8.94
CA SER A 256 17.31 -14.42 -7.55
C SER A 256 16.33 -13.26 -7.34
N ILE A 257 15.82 -13.15 -6.13
CA ILE A 257 15.03 -11.98 -5.68
C ILE A 257 15.70 -11.40 -4.44
N GLU A 258 15.91 -10.09 -4.45
CA GLU A 258 16.44 -9.34 -3.32
C GLU A 258 15.35 -8.35 -2.86
N LEU A 259 14.76 -8.61 -1.69
CA LEU A 259 13.83 -7.69 -1.03
C LEU A 259 14.59 -6.81 -0.04
N CYS A 260 14.59 -5.51 -0.30
CA CYS A 260 15.21 -4.54 0.56
C CYS A 260 14.14 -3.75 1.31
N THR A 261 14.22 -3.73 2.61
CA THR A 261 13.30 -3.00 3.47
C THR A 261 14.02 -1.90 4.24
N ASN A 262 13.30 -0.88 4.65
CA ASN A 262 13.85 0.08 5.59
C ASN A 262 14.00 -0.61 6.96
N PRO A 263 15.14 -0.45 7.65
CA PRO A 263 15.33 -1.04 8.97
C PRO A 263 14.23 -0.60 9.93
N ILE A 264 13.57 -1.56 10.57
CA ILE A 264 12.57 -1.31 11.59
C ILE A 264 13.25 -1.49 12.95
N ASP A 265 13.68 -0.36 13.54
CA ASP A 265 14.18 -0.34 14.90
C ASP A 265 13.02 -0.61 15.88
N PRO A 266 13.10 -1.66 16.73
CA PRO A 266 12.08 -1.93 17.74
C PRO A 266 11.83 -0.78 18.70
N ASP A 267 12.85 0.04 18.97
CA ASP A 267 12.75 1.23 19.83
C ASP A 267 12.18 2.44 19.07
N ASN A 268 12.23 2.44 17.76
CA ASN A 268 11.64 3.47 16.92
C ASN A 268 10.15 3.19 16.68
N LYS A 269 9.31 3.79 17.50
CA LYS A 269 7.85 3.62 17.47
C LYS A 269 7.18 4.15 16.20
N GLN A 270 7.91 4.89 15.38
CA GLN A 270 7.38 5.60 14.22
C GLN A 270 8.47 5.72 13.14
N PRO A 271 8.96 4.59 12.58
CA PRO A 271 9.94 4.65 11.50
C PRO A 271 9.31 5.22 10.22
N GLN A 272 10.15 5.66 9.30
CA GLN A 272 9.73 5.76 7.90
C GLN A 272 9.81 4.35 7.31
N VAL A 273 8.72 3.90 6.71
CA VAL A 273 8.58 2.53 6.23
C VAL A 273 8.47 2.53 4.71
N TRP A 274 9.37 1.82 4.06
CA TRP A 274 9.36 1.59 2.62
C TRP A 274 10.14 0.32 2.30
N ASN A 275 9.91 -0.22 1.12
CA ASN A 275 10.63 -1.36 0.59
C ASN A 275 10.96 -1.17 -0.90
N ARG A 276 11.83 -2.01 -1.40
CA ARG A 276 12.13 -2.16 -2.83
C ARG A 276 12.47 -3.61 -3.12
N MET A 277 12.38 -3.99 -4.37
CA MET A 277 12.79 -5.29 -4.85
C MET A 277 13.77 -5.15 -6.01
N VAL A 278 14.74 -6.01 -6.03
CA VAL A 278 15.63 -6.24 -7.18
C VAL A 278 15.54 -7.72 -7.53
N THR A 279 15.37 -8.03 -8.78
CA THR A 279 15.43 -9.40 -9.28
C THR A 279 16.48 -9.49 -10.39
N ILE A 280 17.03 -10.67 -10.59
CA ILE A 280 17.98 -10.96 -11.67
C ILE A 280 17.30 -11.95 -12.61
N ILE A 281 17.25 -11.59 -13.89
CA ILE A 281 16.72 -12.41 -14.98
C ILE A 281 17.77 -12.40 -16.09
N ASP A 282 18.20 -13.56 -16.53
CA ASP A 282 19.21 -13.72 -17.58
C ASP A 282 20.50 -12.91 -17.33
N GLY A 283 20.91 -12.80 -16.07
CA GLY A 283 22.10 -12.03 -15.66
C GLY A 283 21.93 -10.51 -15.65
N GLU A 284 20.74 -9.98 -15.98
CA GLU A 284 20.43 -8.55 -15.92
C GLU A 284 19.68 -8.18 -14.64
N ASN A 285 20.06 -7.06 -14.03
CA ASN A 285 19.41 -6.54 -12.83
C ASN A 285 18.19 -5.70 -13.20
N TYR A 286 17.03 -6.09 -12.71
CA TYR A 286 15.79 -5.32 -12.79
C TYR A 286 15.49 -4.69 -11.43
N GLN A 287 15.71 -3.39 -11.31
CA GLN A 287 15.31 -2.63 -10.12
C GLN A 287 13.86 -2.16 -10.30
N ILE A 288 12.96 -2.72 -9.50
CA ILE A 288 11.53 -2.52 -9.72
C ILE A 288 10.99 -1.33 -8.95
N ILE A 289 11.54 -1.00 -7.79
CA ILE A 289 11.02 0.14 -7.03
C ILE A 289 12.14 0.80 -6.26
N GLU A 290 12.35 2.07 -6.51
CA GLU A 290 13.01 2.96 -5.57
C GLU A 290 12.07 4.13 -5.26
N GLN A 291 11.57 4.17 -4.02
CA GLN A 291 10.72 5.25 -3.59
C GLN A 291 11.46 6.12 -2.57
N SER A 292 11.95 7.25 -3.01
CA SER A 292 12.48 8.25 -2.09
C SER A 292 11.33 8.92 -1.34
N VAL A 293 11.06 8.46 -0.14
CA VAL A 293 10.18 9.15 0.81
C VAL A 293 10.94 10.36 1.35
N GLY A 294 10.60 11.54 0.98
CA GLY A 294 11.23 12.67 1.64
C GLY A 294 10.75 14.03 1.16
N LYS A 295 11.05 14.41 -0.04
CA LYS A 295 10.77 15.78 -0.50
C LYS A 295 9.34 15.97 -1.02
N ARG A 296 8.74 14.99 -1.66
CA ARG A 296 7.43 15.14 -2.33
C ARG A 296 6.24 15.19 -1.36
N ILE A 297 6.29 14.44 -0.26
CA ILE A 297 5.21 14.45 0.75
C ILE A 297 5.10 15.82 1.42
N PHE A 298 6.24 16.44 1.72
CA PHE A 298 6.27 17.78 2.31
C PHE A 298 5.61 18.81 1.40
N TYR A 299 5.90 18.79 0.09
CA TYR A 299 5.26 19.69 -0.89
C TYR A 299 3.77 19.41 -1.05
N GLY A 300 3.33 18.16 -0.96
CA GLY A 300 1.90 17.78 -0.98
C GLY A 300 1.14 18.35 0.22
N ILE A 301 1.68 18.19 1.42
CA ILE A 301 1.07 18.73 2.65
C ILE A 301 1.04 20.27 2.62
N LEU A 302 2.12 20.91 2.15
CA LEU A 302 2.17 22.37 2.00
C LEU A 302 1.12 22.87 0.98
N ARG A 303 0.92 22.16 -0.13
CA ARG A 303 -0.14 22.48 -1.10
C ARG A 303 -1.53 22.40 -0.49
N ILE A 304 -1.83 21.33 0.27
CA ILE A 304 -3.13 21.15 0.93
C ILE A 304 -3.40 22.25 1.96
N LEU A 305 -2.37 22.75 2.64
CA LEU A 305 -2.49 23.81 3.65
C LEU A 305 -2.53 25.21 3.07
N ILE A 306 -1.93 25.44 1.89
CA ILE A 306 -1.79 26.79 1.28
C ILE A 306 -2.90 27.10 0.27
N ILE A 307 -3.46 26.12 -0.43
CA ILE A 307 -4.51 26.33 -1.44
C ILE A 307 -5.75 27.04 -0.89
N PRO A 308 -6.27 26.71 0.32
CA PRO A 308 -7.43 27.42 0.86
C PRO A 308 -7.19 28.91 1.17
N PHE A 309 -5.94 29.34 1.33
CA PHE A 309 -5.60 30.74 1.67
C PHE A 309 -5.41 31.65 0.46
N ARG A 310 -5.25 31.10 -0.76
CA ARG A 310 -5.16 31.93 -1.99
C ARG A 310 -6.47 32.58 -2.42
N HIS A 311 -7.59 32.13 -1.88
CA HIS A 311 -8.92 32.71 -2.13
C HIS A 311 -9.41 33.64 -1.00
N LEU A 312 -8.58 33.91 0.01
CA LEU A 312 -8.90 34.75 1.17
C LEU A 312 -8.01 36.00 1.30
N LEU A 313 -7.14 36.26 0.35
CA LEU A 313 -6.39 37.50 0.11
C LEU A 313 -6.76 38.04 -1.27
#